data_5799a9f930cdd558d1667d3b2665eec5
#
_entry.id   5799a9f930cdd558d1667d3b2665eec5
#
_cell.length_a   1.000
_cell.length_b   1.000
_cell.length_c   1.000
_cell.angle_alpha   90.00
_cell.angle_beta   90.00
_cell.angle_gamma   90.00
#
_symmetry.space_group_name_H-M   'P 1'
#
loop_
_entity.id
_entity.type
_entity.pdbx_description
1 polymer ?
#
loop_
_entity_poly.entity_id
_entity_poly.type
_entity_poly.pdbx_seq_one_letter_code
_entity_poly.pdbx_strand_id
1 'polypeptide(L)'
;HTAYRRQRQMCIRDRFNTALCYTPVLDGKAEEQIRLVCDEEAFRDSKIRIMPDVHAGKGCTIGTTMTITDKVVPGMVGVDIGCGMETVRIAQREIDSEKLDALIRSAIPCGREVRRASHEYCSSIDLSALRCAPYVNLERAKKSIGTLGGGNHFIEADRSDTGDIYIVVHSGSRHLGVEVADYYQEQGRMALWGGARYQIGQLIETLKSEGRFQEIQPAVTALKKEHKISIPKDLAYVEGKLFEDYIHDMR
;
A
#
# COMPACT_ATOMS: atom_id res chain seq x y z
N HIS A 1 -36.67 -4.58 19.72
CA HIS A 1 -36.70 -3.79 18.48
C HIS A 1 -35.45 -2.91 18.44
N THR A 2 -34.35 -3.46 17.93
CA THR A 2 -33.15 -2.71 17.61
C THR A 2 -33.42 -1.96 16.31
N ALA A 3 -33.74 -0.65 16.42
CA ALA A 3 -33.76 0.22 15.29
C ALA A 3 -32.31 0.28 14.73
N TYR A 4 -32.08 -0.39 13.61
CA TYR A 4 -30.90 -0.14 12.78
C TYR A 4 -30.96 1.35 12.44
N ARG A 5 -30.18 2.17 13.14
CA ARG A 5 -29.89 3.53 12.69
C ARG A 5 -29.26 3.38 11.32
N ARG A 6 -29.97 3.76 10.27
CA ARG A 6 -29.38 3.97 8.94
C ARG A 6 -28.16 4.85 9.18
N GLN A 7 -26.97 4.28 9.03
CA GLN A 7 -25.75 5.08 9.02
C GLN A 7 -25.97 6.17 7.98
N ARG A 8 -25.85 7.43 8.37
CA ARG A 8 -25.92 8.54 7.43
C ARG A 8 -24.75 8.38 6.48
N GLN A 9 -25.03 7.90 5.28
CA GLN A 9 -24.06 7.86 4.21
C GLN A 9 -23.82 9.28 3.73
N MET A 10 -22.55 9.68 3.65
CA MET A 10 -22.12 10.94 3.10
C MET A 10 -21.51 10.70 1.72
N CYS A 11 -21.79 11.59 0.77
CA CYS A 11 -21.18 11.53 -0.56
C CYS A 11 -20.20 12.70 -0.70
N ILE A 12 -18.96 12.40 -1.10
CA ILE A 12 -17.97 13.38 -1.52
C ILE A 12 -17.94 13.35 -3.04
N ARG A 13 -18.31 14.44 -3.66
CA ARG A 13 -18.32 14.57 -5.12
C ARG A 13 -17.26 15.57 -5.55
N ASP A 14 -16.54 15.22 -6.61
CA ASP A 14 -15.70 16.14 -7.34
C ASP A 14 -15.91 15.97 -8.85
N ARG A 15 -15.05 16.57 -9.68
CA ARG A 15 -15.25 16.75 -11.13
C ARG A 15 -15.65 15.49 -11.87
N PHE A 16 -15.00 14.36 -11.62
CA PHE A 16 -15.17 13.13 -12.41
C PHE A 16 -15.86 12.00 -11.67
N ASN A 17 -15.82 11.97 -10.33
CA ASN A 17 -16.37 10.84 -9.58
C ASN A 17 -17.01 11.27 -8.26
N THR A 18 -17.68 10.31 -7.62
CA THR A 18 -18.31 10.47 -6.30
C THR A 18 -17.93 9.30 -5.41
N ALA A 19 -17.33 9.58 -4.26
CA ALA A 19 -17.08 8.60 -3.21
C ALA A 19 -18.27 8.51 -2.25
N LEU A 20 -18.70 7.28 -1.96
CA LEU A 20 -19.70 7.00 -0.94
C LEU A 20 -19.01 6.68 0.38
N CYS A 21 -19.24 7.51 1.42
CA CYS A 21 -18.63 7.38 2.72
C CYS A 21 -19.59 6.72 3.72
N TYR A 22 -19.09 5.72 4.44
CA TYR A 22 -19.83 5.00 5.49
C TYR A 22 -19.56 5.55 6.90
N THR A 23 -18.96 6.73 6.98
CA THR A 23 -18.78 7.48 8.21
C THR A 23 -19.37 8.89 8.07
N PRO A 24 -19.97 9.45 9.13
CA PRO A 24 -20.41 10.83 9.14
C PRO A 24 -19.29 11.82 9.54
N VAL A 25 -18.13 11.33 9.94
CA VAL A 25 -17.01 12.11 10.45
C VAL A 25 -15.77 11.81 9.62
N LEU A 26 -15.19 12.87 9.05
CA LEU A 26 -13.93 12.84 8.32
C LEU A 26 -13.04 13.96 8.85
N ASP A 27 -11.75 13.71 8.99
CA ASP A 27 -10.80 14.80 9.15
C ASP A 27 -10.57 15.53 7.81
N GLY A 28 -10.22 16.81 7.88
CA GLY A 28 -10.11 17.66 6.68
C GLY A 28 -9.07 17.18 5.69
N LYS A 29 -7.98 16.53 6.15
CA LYS A 29 -6.95 15.99 5.28
C LYS A 29 -7.40 14.74 4.56
N ALA A 30 -8.16 13.87 5.23
CA ALA A 30 -8.77 12.71 4.60
C ALA A 30 -9.79 13.13 3.54
N GLU A 31 -10.63 14.12 3.83
CA GLU A 31 -11.58 14.66 2.86
C GLU A 31 -10.88 15.23 1.62
N GLU A 32 -9.80 15.99 1.80
CA GLU A 32 -8.99 16.52 0.70
C GLU A 32 -8.42 15.41 -0.18
N GLN A 33 -7.87 14.35 0.43
CA GLN A 33 -7.35 13.20 -0.32
C GLN A 33 -8.45 12.47 -1.11
N ILE A 34 -9.64 12.31 -0.55
CA ILE A 34 -10.79 11.71 -1.27
C ILE A 34 -11.19 12.58 -2.46
N ARG A 35 -11.24 13.91 -2.28
CA ARG A 35 -11.55 14.84 -3.36
C ARG A 35 -10.54 14.76 -4.50
N LEU A 36 -9.24 14.68 -4.20
CA LEU A 36 -8.18 14.51 -5.20
C LEU A 36 -8.41 13.24 -6.04
N VAL A 37 -8.77 12.11 -5.43
CA VAL A 37 -9.10 10.89 -6.17
C VAL A 37 -10.35 11.05 -7.04
N CYS A 38 -11.39 11.74 -6.53
CA CYS A 38 -12.62 12.00 -7.28
C CYS A 38 -12.44 13.05 -8.40
N ASP A 39 -11.40 13.89 -8.33
CA ASP A 39 -11.06 14.88 -9.37
C ASP A 39 -10.20 14.29 -10.50
N GLU A 40 -9.79 13.03 -10.40
CA GLU A 40 -8.99 12.38 -11.43
C GLU A 40 -9.86 11.67 -12.48
N GLU A 41 -9.70 12.07 -13.74
CA GLU A 41 -10.44 11.48 -14.88
C GLU A 41 -10.15 9.98 -15.05
N ALA A 42 -8.95 9.54 -14.70
CA ALA A 42 -8.53 8.14 -14.76
C ALA A 42 -9.41 7.20 -13.92
N PHE A 43 -10.11 7.73 -12.90
CA PHE A 43 -10.97 6.96 -11.99
C PHE A 43 -12.46 7.27 -12.15
N ARG A 44 -12.86 7.88 -13.26
CA ARG A 44 -14.26 8.28 -13.53
C ARG A 44 -15.26 7.15 -13.32
N ASP A 45 -14.93 5.96 -13.77
CA ASP A 45 -15.85 4.80 -13.75
C ASP A 45 -15.66 3.89 -12.54
N SER A 46 -14.73 4.25 -11.63
CA SER A 46 -14.46 3.48 -10.42
C SER A 46 -15.55 3.68 -9.36
N LYS A 47 -15.98 2.60 -8.72
CA LYS A 47 -16.87 2.67 -7.55
C LYS A 47 -16.01 2.90 -6.30
N ILE A 48 -15.99 4.13 -5.78
CA ILE A 48 -15.20 4.52 -4.61
C ILE A 48 -16.05 4.41 -3.36
N ARG A 49 -15.57 3.68 -2.35
CA ARG A 49 -16.21 3.49 -1.06
C ARG A 49 -15.22 3.79 0.07
N ILE A 50 -15.66 4.58 1.02
CA ILE A 50 -14.84 5.00 2.16
C ILE A 50 -15.39 4.34 3.41
N MET A 51 -14.54 3.53 4.05
CA MET A 51 -14.90 2.74 5.22
C MET A 51 -14.94 3.58 6.50
N PRO A 52 -15.60 3.10 7.58
CA PRO A 52 -15.79 3.87 8.82
C PRO A 52 -14.50 4.25 9.54
N ASP A 53 -13.44 3.50 9.36
CA ASP A 53 -12.11 3.69 9.96
C ASP A 53 -11.18 4.61 9.15
N VAL A 54 -11.73 5.33 8.17
CA VAL A 54 -10.97 6.19 7.27
C VAL A 54 -10.16 7.26 8.02
N HIS A 55 -8.92 7.41 7.61
CA HIS A 55 -8.00 8.45 8.06
C HIS A 55 -6.99 8.81 6.97
N ALA A 56 -6.33 9.96 7.13
CA ALA A 56 -5.34 10.41 6.16
C ALA A 56 -4.14 9.46 6.11
N GLY A 57 -3.77 9.04 4.92
CA GLY A 57 -2.61 8.21 4.63
C GLY A 57 -1.54 8.94 3.83
N LYS A 58 -0.52 8.19 3.36
CA LYS A 58 0.52 8.71 2.48
C LYS A 58 0.00 8.73 1.03
N GLY A 59 -0.40 9.90 0.55
CA GLY A 59 -0.88 10.10 -0.83
C GLY A 59 -2.37 9.84 -1.03
N CYS A 60 -2.97 8.90 -0.32
CA CYS A 60 -4.42 8.65 -0.32
C CYS A 60 -4.89 8.24 1.09
N THR A 61 -6.20 8.19 1.29
CA THR A 61 -6.80 7.74 2.55
C THR A 61 -6.67 6.24 2.75
N ILE A 62 -6.34 5.83 3.98
CA ILE A 62 -6.53 4.46 4.48
C ILE A 62 -8.04 4.27 4.70
N GLY A 63 -8.55 3.07 4.49
CA GLY A 63 -9.98 2.78 4.55
C GLY A 63 -10.73 3.09 3.24
N THR A 64 -10.02 3.27 2.12
CA THR A 64 -10.60 3.40 0.78
C THR A 64 -10.68 2.06 0.08
N THR A 65 -11.84 1.74 -0.47
CA THR A 65 -12.01 0.64 -1.45
C THR A 65 -12.44 1.21 -2.79
N MET A 66 -11.90 0.66 -3.88
CA MET A 66 -12.17 1.13 -5.22
C MET A 66 -12.19 -0.04 -6.22
N THR A 67 -13.13 -0.01 -7.17
CA THR A 67 -13.08 -0.99 -8.28
C THR A 67 -11.93 -0.65 -9.20
N ILE A 68 -11.20 -1.68 -9.60
CA ILE A 68 -10.08 -1.62 -10.54
C ILE A 68 -10.49 -2.36 -11.81
N THR A 69 -10.30 -1.74 -12.97
CA THR A 69 -10.57 -2.34 -14.27
C THR A 69 -9.29 -2.52 -15.09
N ASP A 70 -8.66 -1.44 -15.47
CA ASP A 70 -7.51 -1.38 -16.37
C ASP A 70 -6.36 -0.53 -15.83
N LYS A 71 -6.55 0.13 -14.69
CA LYS A 71 -5.58 1.02 -14.04
C LYS A 71 -5.56 0.80 -12.54
N VAL A 72 -4.39 0.89 -11.95
CA VAL A 72 -4.23 0.84 -10.49
C VAL A 72 -3.13 1.78 -10.03
N VAL A 73 -3.35 2.42 -8.89
CA VAL A 73 -2.32 3.22 -8.20
C VAL A 73 -1.65 2.33 -7.16
N PRO A 74 -0.39 1.93 -7.34
CA PRO A 74 0.30 1.05 -6.37
C PRO A 74 0.32 1.63 -4.96
N GLY A 75 0.51 2.95 -4.83
CA GLY A 75 0.47 3.64 -3.55
C GLY A 75 -0.88 3.59 -2.83
N MET A 76 -2.00 3.45 -3.55
CA MET A 76 -3.35 3.29 -2.97
C MET A 76 -3.63 1.85 -2.52
N VAL A 77 -3.04 0.86 -3.17
CA VAL A 77 -3.09 -0.54 -2.70
C VAL A 77 -2.35 -0.66 -1.37
N GLY A 78 -1.26 0.08 -1.23
CA GLY A 78 -0.43 0.09 -0.04
C GLY A 78 0.87 -0.70 -0.22
N VAL A 79 1.77 -0.49 0.71
CA VAL A 79 3.12 -1.06 0.67
C VAL A 79 3.23 -2.42 1.38
N ASP A 80 2.22 -2.83 2.12
CA ASP A 80 2.17 -4.14 2.77
C ASP A 80 1.29 -5.10 1.97
N ILE A 81 1.72 -5.33 0.72
CA ILE A 81 1.06 -6.25 -0.21
C ILE A 81 1.05 -7.65 0.41
N GLY A 82 -0.12 -8.31 0.41
CA GLY A 82 -0.26 -9.63 1.03
C GLY A 82 -0.33 -9.63 2.56
N CYS A 83 -0.56 -8.47 3.19
CA CYS A 83 -0.92 -8.43 4.60
C CYS A 83 -2.17 -9.27 4.85
N GLY A 84 -2.11 -10.14 5.85
CA GLY A 84 -3.20 -11.06 6.14
C GLY A 84 -3.08 -11.70 7.51
N MET A 85 -4.10 -12.46 7.85
CA MET A 85 -4.20 -13.18 9.10
C MET A 85 -4.30 -14.67 8.84
N GLU A 86 -3.50 -15.45 9.56
CA GLU A 86 -3.58 -16.90 9.63
C GLU A 86 -4.03 -17.31 11.02
N THR A 87 -5.00 -18.21 11.10
CA THR A 87 -5.55 -18.69 12.36
C THR A 87 -5.51 -20.21 12.39
N VAL A 88 -4.83 -20.75 13.39
CA VAL A 88 -4.66 -22.19 13.56
C VAL A 88 -5.23 -22.62 14.90
N ARG A 89 -6.19 -23.56 14.89
CA ARG A 89 -6.62 -24.23 16.13
C ARG A 89 -5.58 -25.26 16.52
N ILE A 90 -5.09 -25.18 17.77
CA ILE A 90 -4.16 -26.16 18.32
C ILE A 90 -4.91 -27.25 19.10
N ALA A 91 -4.27 -28.44 19.22
CA ALA A 91 -4.87 -29.57 19.91
C ALA A 91 -4.92 -29.39 21.46
N GLN A 92 -4.01 -28.58 21.99
CA GLN A 92 -3.93 -28.27 23.40
C GLN A 92 -5.09 -27.37 23.82
N ARG A 93 -5.65 -27.66 25.00
CA ARG A 93 -6.70 -26.82 25.61
C ARG A 93 -6.16 -25.82 26.62
N GLU A 94 -4.88 -25.93 26.93
CA GLU A 94 -4.16 -25.00 27.80
C GLU A 94 -2.79 -24.72 27.21
N ILE A 95 -2.33 -23.49 27.39
CA ILE A 95 -1.01 -23.02 27.02
C ILE A 95 -0.41 -22.25 28.18
N ASP A 96 0.88 -22.39 28.32
CA ASP A 96 1.72 -21.57 29.16
C ASP A 96 2.10 -20.30 28.40
N SER A 97 1.42 -19.20 28.74
CA SER A 97 1.60 -17.92 28.03
C SER A 97 3.00 -17.33 28.21
N GLU A 98 3.63 -17.51 29.36
CA GLU A 98 4.99 -17.03 29.62
C GLU A 98 6.00 -17.79 28.76
N LYS A 99 5.83 -19.11 28.68
CA LYS A 99 6.68 -19.95 27.83
C LYS A 99 6.49 -19.66 26.34
N LEU A 100 5.23 -19.41 25.92
CA LEU A 100 4.94 -19.02 24.55
C LEU A 100 5.59 -17.68 24.19
N ASP A 101 5.45 -16.67 25.06
CA ASP A 101 6.06 -15.35 24.84
C ASP A 101 7.60 -15.46 24.76
N ALA A 102 8.22 -16.20 25.68
CA ALA A 102 9.67 -16.43 25.66
C ALA A 102 10.13 -17.12 24.36
N LEU A 103 9.35 -18.11 23.89
CA LEU A 103 9.65 -18.80 22.63
C LEU A 103 9.52 -17.86 21.43
N ILE A 104 8.44 -17.08 21.33
CA ILE A 104 8.24 -16.10 20.27
C ILE A 104 9.41 -15.12 20.21
N ARG A 105 9.78 -14.53 21.36
CA ARG A 105 10.89 -13.55 21.44
C ARG A 105 12.23 -14.16 21.05
N SER A 106 12.48 -15.41 21.37
CA SER A 106 13.76 -16.05 21.07
C SER A 106 13.87 -16.59 19.65
N ALA A 107 12.75 -17.00 19.03
CA ALA A 107 12.76 -17.73 17.76
C ALA A 107 12.29 -16.91 16.56
N ILE A 108 11.52 -15.84 16.76
CA ILE A 108 10.86 -15.08 15.69
C ILE A 108 11.43 -13.66 15.61
N PRO A 109 12.27 -13.34 14.61
CA PRO A 109 12.73 -11.98 14.39
C PRO A 109 11.55 -11.02 14.14
N CYS A 110 11.62 -9.81 14.69
CA CYS A 110 10.57 -8.80 14.55
C CYS A 110 11.11 -7.44 14.08
N GLY A 111 10.23 -6.50 13.79
CA GLY A 111 10.59 -5.18 13.30
C GLY A 111 11.34 -5.26 11.95
N ARG A 112 12.55 -4.73 11.91
CA ARG A 112 13.42 -4.73 10.72
C ARG A 112 14.35 -5.93 10.63
N GLU A 113 14.36 -6.78 11.64
CA GLU A 113 15.23 -7.94 11.69
C GLU A 113 14.76 -9.02 10.70
N VAL A 114 15.73 -9.76 10.19
CA VAL A 114 15.53 -10.91 9.31
C VAL A 114 16.37 -12.08 9.83
N ARG A 115 16.09 -13.28 9.38
CA ARG A 115 16.86 -14.49 9.72
C ARG A 115 18.29 -14.38 9.18
N ARG A 116 19.24 -15.03 9.84
CA ARG A 116 20.62 -15.12 9.35
C ARG A 116 20.74 -15.96 8.09
N ALA A 117 19.93 -17.00 8.00
CA ALA A 117 19.81 -17.88 6.84
C ALA A 117 18.37 -17.94 6.35
N SER A 118 18.15 -18.35 5.10
CA SER A 118 16.82 -18.56 4.54
C SER A 118 16.08 -19.66 5.28
N HIS A 119 14.79 -19.51 5.48
CA HIS A 119 13.91 -20.53 6.06
C HIS A 119 13.72 -21.68 5.07
N GLU A 120 13.46 -22.89 5.56
CA GLU A 120 13.22 -24.08 4.71
C GLU A 120 12.08 -23.89 3.71
N TYR A 121 11.04 -23.15 4.05
CA TYR A 121 9.93 -22.82 3.16
C TYR A 121 10.32 -21.97 1.93
N CYS A 122 11.54 -21.43 1.89
CA CYS A 122 12.03 -20.76 0.69
C CYS A 122 12.11 -21.68 -0.52
N SER A 123 12.26 -22.99 -0.30
CA SER A 123 12.32 -23.99 -1.38
C SER A 123 10.97 -24.18 -2.09
N SER A 124 9.86 -23.80 -1.47
CA SER A 124 8.50 -23.87 -2.03
C SER A 124 8.02 -22.57 -2.67
N ILE A 125 8.83 -21.51 -2.66
CA ILE A 125 8.47 -20.19 -3.16
C ILE A 125 9.47 -19.75 -4.22
N ASP A 126 9.00 -19.54 -5.44
CA ASP A 126 9.83 -19.03 -6.54
C ASP A 126 9.71 -17.49 -6.62
N LEU A 127 10.54 -16.78 -5.86
CA LEU A 127 10.60 -15.32 -5.92
C LEU A 127 11.18 -14.79 -7.23
N SER A 128 11.83 -15.62 -8.05
CA SER A 128 12.32 -15.20 -9.36
C SER A 128 11.22 -15.09 -10.40
N ALA A 129 10.03 -15.62 -10.12
CA ALA A 129 8.84 -15.47 -10.96
C ALA A 129 8.28 -14.02 -10.96
N LEU A 130 8.65 -13.19 -9.99
CA LEU A 130 8.26 -11.79 -9.97
C LEU A 130 8.79 -11.06 -11.22
N ARG A 131 7.93 -10.27 -11.86
CA ARG A 131 8.30 -9.43 -13.02
C ARG A 131 9.31 -8.35 -12.64
N CYS A 132 9.18 -7.83 -11.41
CA CYS A 132 10.11 -6.86 -10.85
C CYS A 132 11.33 -7.51 -10.14
N ALA A 133 11.52 -8.81 -10.21
CA ALA A 133 12.62 -9.52 -9.55
C ALA A 133 14.02 -8.87 -9.69
N PRO A 134 14.44 -8.33 -10.87
CA PRO A 134 15.73 -7.67 -11.00
C PRO A 134 15.88 -6.35 -10.20
N TYR A 135 14.78 -5.81 -9.71
CA TYR A 135 14.71 -4.48 -9.08
C TYR A 135 14.42 -4.51 -7.57
N VAL A 136 14.27 -5.70 -7.01
CA VAL A 136 13.98 -5.93 -5.58
C VAL A 136 15.03 -6.83 -4.92
N ASN A 137 15.14 -6.74 -3.59
CA ASN A 137 16.15 -7.50 -2.85
C ASN A 137 15.64 -8.91 -2.48
N LEU A 138 15.75 -9.85 -3.41
CA LEU A 138 15.29 -11.22 -3.22
C LEU A 138 16.03 -11.96 -2.08
N GLU A 139 17.31 -11.67 -1.85
CA GLU A 139 18.07 -12.29 -0.76
C GLU A 139 17.55 -11.86 0.61
N ARG A 140 17.17 -10.59 0.75
CA ARG A 140 16.50 -10.11 1.95
C ARG A 140 15.11 -10.75 2.10
N ALA A 141 14.36 -10.84 1.00
CA ALA A 141 13.03 -11.46 0.98
C ALA A 141 13.07 -12.90 1.48
N LYS A 142 14.00 -13.74 0.98
CA LYS A 142 14.22 -15.13 1.45
C LYS A 142 14.49 -15.21 2.95
N LYS A 143 15.30 -14.30 3.48
CA LYS A 143 15.61 -14.24 4.92
C LYS A 143 14.48 -13.68 5.76
N SER A 144 13.50 -13.03 5.16
CA SER A 144 12.32 -12.46 5.83
C SER A 144 11.21 -13.47 6.08
N ILE A 145 11.22 -14.62 5.40
CA ILE A 145 10.23 -15.68 5.59
C ILE A 145 10.30 -16.21 7.03
N GLY A 146 9.16 -16.34 7.67
CA GLY A 146 9.04 -16.75 9.08
C GLY A 146 9.50 -15.68 10.08
N THR A 147 9.49 -14.40 9.70
CA THR A 147 9.67 -13.27 10.61
C THR A 147 8.33 -12.53 10.79
N LEU A 148 8.12 -11.92 11.95
CA LEU A 148 6.85 -11.26 12.26
C LEU A 148 6.70 -9.90 11.58
N GLY A 149 7.73 -9.06 11.66
CA GLY A 149 7.67 -7.67 11.22
C GLY A 149 7.35 -6.69 12.32
N GLY A 150 6.89 -5.52 11.91
CA GLY A 150 6.58 -4.42 12.82
C GLY A 150 5.27 -3.74 12.45
N GLY A 151 4.99 -2.62 13.06
CA GLY A 151 3.72 -1.91 12.91
C GLY A 151 2.60 -2.62 13.65
N ASN A 152 1.51 -2.92 12.95
CA ASN A 152 0.34 -3.62 13.48
C ASN A 152 0.41 -5.15 13.39
N HIS A 153 1.57 -5.74 13.05
CA HIS A 153 1.76 -7.18 13.03
C HIS A 153 1.85 -7.76 14.44
N PHE A 154 1.22 -8.92 14.64
CA PHE A 154 1.16 -9.56 15.95
C PHE A 154 1.07 -11.09 15.86
N ILE A 155 1.36 -11.74 16.96
CA ILE A 155 1.04 -13.14 17.22
C ILE A 155 0.26 -13.14 18.55
N GLU A 156 -0.91 -13.75 18.57
CA GLU A 156 -1.72 -13.87 19.76
C GLU A 156 -2.28 -15.29 19.93
N ALA A 157 -2.69 -15.60 21.13
CA ALA A 157 -3.34 -16.85 21.44
C ALA A 157 -4.71 -16.55 22.08
N ASP A 158 -5.75 -17.02 21.41
CA ASP A 158 -7.13 -16.80 21.78
C ASP A 158 -7.79 -18.06 22.33
N ARG A 159 -8.73 -17.91 23.27
CA ARG A 159 -9.56 -18.98 23.76
C ARG A 159 -11.02 -18.74 23.37
N SER A 160 -11.63 -19.73 22.71
CA SER A 160 -13.05 -19.70 22.40
C SER A 160 -13.91 -20.01 23.61
N ASP A 161 -15.22 -19.76 23.54
CA ASP A 161 -16.22 -20.13 24.56
C ASP A 161 -16.28 -21.64 24.80
N THR A 162 -15.86 -22.45 23.83
CA THR A 162 -15.77 -23.93 23.94
C THR A 162 -14.46 -24.41 24.54
N GLY A 163 -13.54 -23.48 24.89
CA GLY A 163 -12.24 -23.79 25.49
C GLY A 163 -11.17 -24.21 24.46
N ASP A 164 -11.45 -24.12 23.16
CA ASP A 164 -10.44 -24.35 22.12
C ASP A 164 -9.46 -23.18 22.05
N ILE A 165 -8.19 -23.48 21.82
CA ILE A 165 -7.12 -22.47 21.67
C ILE A 165 -6.79 -22.29 20.22
N TYR A 166 -6.67 -21.02 19.83
CA TYR A 166 -6.26 -20.58 18.49
C TYR A 166 -5.00 -19.74 18.59
N ILE A 167 -4.05 -20.01 17.70
CA ILE A 167 -2.91 -19.10 17.47
C ILE A 167 -3.26 -18.28 16.24
N VAL A 168 -3.23 -16.96 16.39
CA VAL A 168 -3.52 -16.01 15.33
C VAL A 168 -2.24 -15.23 15.02
N VAL A 169 -1.87 -15.19 13.74
CA VAL A 169 -0.70 -14.47 13.26
C VAL A 169 -1.16 -13.43 12.25
N HIS A 170 -0.89 -12.17 12.51
CA HIS A 170 -1.03 -11.08 11.55
C HIS A 170 0.35 -10.66 11.07
N SER A 171 0.62 -10.89 9.79
CA SER A 171 1.87 -10.51 9.14
C SER A 171 1.62 -10.19 7.66
N GLY A 172 2.65 -9.77 6.92
CA GLY A 172 2.53 -9.37 5.52
C GLY A 172 3.78 -9.72 4.72
N SER A 173 3.92 -9.08 3.57
CA SER A 173 5.01 -9.31 2.59
C SER A 173 6.39 -8.87 3.06
N ARG A 174 6.49 -8.41 4.29
CA ARG A 174 7.72 -7.85 4.84
C ARG A 174 8.19 -6.67 3.95
N HIS A 175 9.47 -6.41 3.88
CA HIS A 175 10.01 -5.32 3.07
C HIS A 175 9.84 -5.53 1.55
N LEU A 176 9.64 -6.77 1.10
CA LEU A 176 9.44 -7.07 -0.32
C LEU A 176 8.25 -6.31 -0.92
N GLY A 177 7.10 -6.29 -0.22
CA GLY A 177 5.93 -5.54 -0.70
C GLY A 177 6.18 -4.04 -0.85
N VAL A 178 6.98 -3.45 0.05
CA VAL A 178 7.42 -2.05 -0.10
C VAL A 178 8.20 -1.85 -1.39
N GLU A 179 9.19 -2.72 -1.66
CA GLU A 179 10.03 -2.62 -2.87
C GLU A 179 9.20 -2.82 -4.15
N VAL A 180 8.27 -3.77 -4.15
CA VAL A 180 7.33 -3.99 -5.28
C VAL A 180 6.44 -2.77 -5.50
N ALA A 181 5.81 -2.26 -4.44
CA ALA A 181 4.94 -1.08 -4.55
C ALA A 181 5.71 0.16 -5.03
N ASP A 182 6.88 0.42 -4.48
CA ASP A 182 7.72 1.56 -4.85
C ASP A 182 8.21 1.46 -6.31
N TYR A 183 8.60 0.24 -6.75
CA TYR A 183 9.00 0.00 -8.14
C TYR A 183 7.86 0.34 -9.10
N TYR A 184 6.67 -0.24 -8.93
CA TYR A 184 5.55 0.01 -9.85
C TYR A 184 5.00 1.43 -9.74
N GLN A 185 5.00 2.04 -8.56
CA GLN A 185 4.64 3.45 -8.41
C GLN A 185 5.59 4.37 -9.20
N GLU A 186 6.88 4.06 -9.20
CA GLU A 186 7.86 4.81 -10.00
C GLU A 186 7.71 4.54 -11.50
N GLN A 187 7.45 3.29 -11.92
CA GLN A 187 7.17 2.97 -13.32
C GLN A 187 5.91 3.70 -13.81
N GLY A 188 4.85 3.76 -13.02
CA GLY A 188 3.65 4.54 -13.34
C GLY A 188 3.96 6.02 -13.51
N ARG A 189 4.77 6.60 -12.62
CA ARG A 189 5.24 7.98 -12.76
C ARG A 189 6.05 8.20 -14.02
N MET A 190 6.96 7.30 -14.35
CA MET A 190 7.76 7.37 -15.56
C MET A 190 6.91 7.30 -16.82
N ALA A 191 5.93 6.38 -16.84
CA ALA A 191 5.03 6.21 -17.98
C ALA A 191 4.16 7.45 -18.23
N LEU A 192 3.59 8.02 -17.16
CA LEU A 192 2.71 9.19 -17.25
C LEU A 192 3.47 10.51 -17.48
N TRP A 193 4.69 10.63 -16.95
CA TRP A 193 5.47 11.87 -16.98
C TRP A 193 6.66 11.82 -17.95
N GLY A 194 6.99 10.67 -18.49
CA GLY A 194 7.95 10.39 -19.58
C GLY A 194 9.00 11.47 -19.85
N GLY A 195 8.94 12.06 -21.03
CA GLY A 195 9.84 13.15 -21.44
C GLY A 195 9.80 14.40 -20.57
N ALA A 196 8.67 14.68 -19.92
CA ALA A 196 8.54 15.83 -19.03
C ALA A 196 9.45 15.71 -17.80
N ARG A 197 9.65 14.52 -17.26
CA ARG A 197 10.53 14.32 -16.10
C ARG A 197 12.00 14.65 -16.42
N TYR A 198 12.47 14.19 -17.57
CA TYR A 198 13.83 14.49 -18.03
C TYR A 198 14.01 16.00 -18.23
N GLN A 199 13.06 16.65 -18.92
CA GLN A 199 13.07 18.09 -19.15
C GLN A 199 12.97 18.90 -17.85
N ILE A 200 12.13 18.47 -16.90
CA ILE A 200 12.05 19.08 -15.56
C ILE A 200 13.39 18.96 -14.84
N GLY A 201 14.04 17.81 -14.90
CA GLY A 201 15.36 17.60 -14.29
C GLY A 201 16.40 18.56 -14.87
N GLN A 202 16.51 18.63 -16.20
CA GLN A 202 17.42 19.56 -16.87
C GLN A 202 17.11 21.03 -16.55
N LEU A 203 15.84 21.41 -16.55
CA LEU A 203 15.40 22.77 -16.23
C LEU A 203 15.82 23.17 -14.81
N ILE A 204 15.62 22.28 -13.82
CA ILE A 204 16.02 22.51 -12.43
C ILE A 204 17.54 22.66 -12.32
N GLU A 205 18.32 21.80 -12.97
CA GLU A 205 19.79 21.88 -12.96
C GLU A 205 20.29 23.18 -13.59
N THR A 206 19.72 23.56 -14.71
CA THR A 206 20.06 24.82 -15.40
C THR A 206 19.77 26.03 -14.52
N LEU A 207 18.55 26.14 -13.96
CA LEU A 207 18.18 27.26 -13.10
C LEU A 207 19.01 27.31 -11.81
N LYS A 208 19.41 26.16 -11.26
CA LYS A 208 20.32 26.10 -10.11
C LYS A 208 21.73 26.58 -10.48
N SER A 209 22.25 26.18 -11.62
CA SER A 209 23.58 26.60 -12.08
C SER A 209 23.65 28.10 -12.38
N GLU A 210 22.53 28.70 -12.78
CA GLU A 210 22.38 30.13 -13.03
C GLU A 210 22.03 30.94 -11.76
N GLY A 211 21.86 30.27 -10.59
CA GLY A 211 21.48 30.93 -9.34
C GLY A 211 20.03 31.39 -9.26
N ARG A 212 19.17 31.00 -10.20
CA ARG A 212 17.77 31.43 -10.36
C ARG A 212 16.78 30.55 -9.58
N PHE A 213 17.04 30.36 -8.29
CA PHE A 213 16.27 29.45 -7.43
C PHE A 213 14.79 29.77 -7.33
N GLN A 214 14.42 31.07 -7.33
CA GLN A 214 13.03 31.52 -7.21
C GLN A 214 12.17 31.18 -8.44
N GLU A 215 12.82 30.96 -9.60
CA GLU A 215 12.15 30.67 -10.86
C GLU A 215 11.88 29.17 -11.05
N ILE A 216 12.45 28.31 -10.23
CA ILE A 216 12.33 26.84 -10.37
C ILE A 216 10.85 26.44 -10.31
N GLN A 217 10.12 26.86 -9.28
CA GLN A 217 8.73 26.43 -9.09
C GLN A 217 7.79 26.94 -10.19
N PRO A 218 7.84 28.21 -10.61
CA PRO A 218 7.04 28.70 -11.75
C PRO A 218 7.38 27.96 -13.06
N ALA A 219 8.65 27.77 -13.36
CA ALA A 219 9.10 27.13 -14.59
C ALA A 219 8.70 25.64 -14.66
N VAL A 220 8.84 24.90 -13.55
CA VAL A 220 8.38 23.51 -13.43
C VAL A 220 6.85 23.43 -13.59
N THR A 221 6.11 24.37 -13.03
CA THR A 221 4.65 24.40 -13.15
C THR A 221 4.23 24.65 -14.60
N ALA A 222 4.91 25.58 -15.30
CA ALA A 222 4.66 25.87 -16.72
C ALA A 222 4.94 24.63 -17.60
N LEU A 223 6.07 23.96 -17.37
CA LEU A 223 6.45 22.76 -18.12
C LEU A 223 5.46 21.60 -17.88
N LYS A 224 5.02 21.39 -16.66
CA LYS A 224 3.97 20.40 -16.34
C LYS A 224 2.66 20.69 -17.06
N LYS A 225 2.27 21.97 -17.15
CA LYS A 225 1.06 22.39 -17.87
C LYS A 225 1.19 22.17 -19.38
N GLU A 226 2.35 22.44 -19.94
CA GLU A 226 2.66 22.19 -21.36
C GLU A 226 2.55 20.70 -21.70
N HIS A 227 3.08 19.81 -20.84
CA HIS A 227 2.98 18.37 -21.02
C HIS A 227 1.63 17.79 -20.59
N LYS A 228 0.64 18.61 -20.20
CA LYS A 228 -0.68 18.17 -19.70
C LYS A 228 -0.61 17.20 -18.52
N ILE A 229 0.45 17.28 -17.71
CA ILE A 229 0.57 16.46 -16.51
C ILE A 229 -0.40 17.03 -15.46
N SER A 230 -1.58 16.42 -15.37
CA SER A 230 -2.63 16.82 -14.43
C SER A 230 -2.65 15.96 -13.16
N ILE A 231 -2.15 14.72 -13.25
CA ILE A 231 -2.26 13.77 -12.15
C ILE A 231 -1.26 14.05 -11.01
N PRO A 232 -1.70 14.08 -9.75
CA PRO A 232 -0.80 14.18 -8.60
C PRO A 232 0.20 13.03 -8.54
N LYS A 233 1.41 13.31 -8.05
CA LYS A 233 2.50 12.33 -7.98
C LYS A 233 2.12 11.03 -7.27
N ASP A 234 1.34 11.15 -6.20
CA ASP A 234 0.95 10.01 -5.36
C ASP A 234 -0.25 9.24 -5.95
N LEU A 235 -0.93 9.81 -6.96
CA LEU A 235 -2.01 9.16 -7.72
C LEU A 235 -1.54 8.64 -9.08
N ALA A 236 -0.24 8.66 -9.38
CA ALA A 236 0.29 8.07 -10.59
C ALA A 236 -0.06 6.57 -10.64
N TYR A 237 -0.69 6.16 -11.73
CA TYR A 237 -1.18 4.80 -11.91
C TYR A 237 -0.35 4.02 -12.94
N VAL A 238 -0.49 2.71 -12.91
CA VAL A 238 -0.01 1.79 -13.93
C VAL A 238 -1.19 1.28 -14.76
N GLU A 239 -0.99 1.13 -16.07
CA GLU A 239 -1.96 0.61 -17.03
C GLU A 239 -1.28 -0.31 -18.06
N GLY A 240 -2.06 -1.01 -18.88
CA GLY A 240 -1.56 -1.92 -19.92
C GLY A 240 -0.63 -2.99 -19.34
N LYS A 241 0.54 -3.18 -19.96
CA LYS A 241 1.51 -4.21 -19.53
C LYS A 241 2.01 -4.01 -18.11
N LEU A 242 2.23 -2.76 -17.67
CA LEU A 242 2.65 -2.48 -16.29
C LEU A 242 1.56 -2.86 -15.27
N PHE A 243 0.29 -2.67 -15.63
CA PHE A 243 -0.83 -3.12 -14.79
C PHE A 243 -0.84 -4.65 -14.66
N GLU A 244 -0.72 -5.38 -15.78
CA GLU A 244 -0.67 -6.84 -15.78
C GLU A 244 0.48 -7.39 -14.95
N ASP A 245 1.67 -6.80 -15.08
CA ASP A 245 2.87 -7.19 -14.35
C ASP A 245 2.72 -6.91 -12.85
N TYR A 246 2.15 -5.76 -12.47
CA TYR A 246 1.87 -5.44 -11.07
C TYR A 246 0.85 -6.40 -10.44
N ILE A 247 -0.25 -6.71 -11.14
CA ILE A 247 -1.25 -7.67 -10.66
C ILE A 247 -0.65 -9.08 -10.53
N HIS A 248 0.26 -9.47 -11.43
CA HIS A 248 1.01 -10.72 -11.34
C HIS A 248 1.86 -10.76 -10.07
N ASP A 249 2.61 -9.69 -9.79
CA ASP A 249 3.55 -9.63 -8.68
C ASP A 249 2.89 -9.44 -7.30
N MET A 250 1.61 -9.05 -7.28
CA MET A 250 0.81 -8.98 -6.06
C MET A 250 0.23 -10.32 -5.60
N ARG A 251 0.18 -11.33 -6.48
CA ARG A 251 -0.42 -12.65 -6.23
C ARG A 251 0.62 -13.69 -5.79
#